data_6001cf546aedf00eb4dc4fa5d20513e0
#
_entry.id   6001cf546aedf00eb4dc4fa5d20513e0
#
_cell.length_a   1.000
_cell.length_b   1.000
_cell.length_c   1.000
_cell.angle_alpha   90.00
_cell.angle_beta   90.00
_cell.angle_gamma   90.00
#
_symmetry.space_group_name_H-M   'P 1'
#
loop_
_entity.id
_entity.type
_entity.pdbx_description
1 polymer ?
#
loop_
_entity_poly.entity_id
_entity_poly.type
_entity_poly.pdbx_seq_one_letter_code
_entity_poly.pdbx_strand_id
1 'polypeptide(L)'
;VGHVLYQLGFVAANDGNISVKVGPNEYYCTPTGVSKGYMTPDMIIKIDANGNKIDGKLKPSSEIKMHMRVYQERPDANAVVHAHPPVATAFTVAGVELDQYILPEAILTIGNVPTCDYGMPSTMEIPDSLMPYIQKHDAFLLKNHGALTVGNTLLRACFTMEEVEFNAKINLYARQIGAGANSRIDEISCHELERLMELRKKMGLPGKHPGCKSCPDKGTSKCKCADGKCDCTS
;
A
#
# COMPACT_ATOMS: atom_id res chain seq x y z
N VAL A 1 3.25 4.68 15.69
CA VAL A 1 3.41 3.99 14.38
C VAL A 1 4.88 3.65 14.14
N GLY A 2 5.85 4.57 14.22
CA GLY A 2 7.25 4.25 13.97
C GLY A 2 7.78 3.09 14.78
N HIS A 3 7.52 3.06 16.11
CA HIS A 3 7.88 1.94 16.99
C HIS A 3 7.20 0.62 16.58
N VAL A 4 5.93 0.69 16.15
CA VAL A 4 5.19 -0.50 15.68
C VAL A 4 5.85 -1.08 14.44
N LEU A 5 6.14 -0.25 13.43
CA LEU A 5 6.82 -0.69 12.20
C LEU A 5 8.19 -1.33 12.49
N TYR A 6 8.93 -0.76 13.46
CA TYR A 6 10.22 -1.31 13.89
C TYR A 6 10.05 -2.66 14.59
N GLN A 7 9.10 -2.79 15.51
CA GLN A 7 8.80 -4.05 16.20
C GLN A 7 8.33 -5.16 15.27
N LEU A 8 7.58 -4.80 14.23
CA LEU A 8 7.14 -5.73 13.18
C LEU A 8 8.26 -6.12 12.20
N GLY A 9 9.43 -5.46 12.29
CA GLY A 9 10.54 -5.70 11.37
C GLY A 9 10.30 -5.14 9.96
N PHE A 10 9.43 -4.14 9.82
CA PHE A 10 9.13 -3.51 8.54
C PHE A 10 10.10 -2.39 8.17
N VAL A 11 10.94 -1.97 9.11
CA VAL A 11 12.00 -1.00 8.90
C VAL A 11 13.29 -1.48 9.55
N ALA A 12 14.38 -1.43 8.80
CA ALA A 12 15.72 -1.71 9.29
C ALA A 12 16.46 -0.39 9.52
N ALA A 13 17.38 -0.37 10.49
CA ALA A 13 18.20 0.80 10.78
C ALA A 13 17.37 2.12 10.80
N ASN A 14 17.58 2.99 9.82
CA ASN A 14 16.88 4.27 9.66
C ASN A 14 15.89 4.29 8.48
N ASP A 15 15.57 3.15 7.90
CA ASP A 15 14.67 3.02 6.77
C ASP A 15 13.23 3.44 7.09
N GLY A 16 12.46 3.62 6.02
CA GLY A 16 11.05 4.02 6.09
C GLY A 16 10.85 5.47 6.50
N ASN A 17 9.68 5.97 6.25
CA ASN A 17 9.28 7.34 6.62
C ASN A 17 7.75 7.44 6.73
N ILE A 18 7.32 8.39 7.54
CA ILE A 18 5.93 8.60 7.89
C ILE A 18 5.63 10.09 7.78
N SER A 19 4.46 10.45 7.27
CA SER A 19 3.97 11.82 7.34
C SER A 19 2.47 11.87 7.64
N VAL A 20 2.04 12.99 8.21
CA VAL A 20 0.64 13.27 8.55
C VAL A 20 0.32 14.71 8.20
N LYS A 21 -0.79 14.93 7.49
CA LYS A 21 -1.35 16.24 7.22
C LYS A 21 -2.07 16.75 8.47
N VAL A 22 -1.70 17.94 8.94
CA VAL A 22 -2.24 18.54 10.16
C VAL A 22 -2.94 19.87 9.92
N GLY A 23 -2.84 20.40 8.71
CA GLY A 23 -3.47 21.65 8.28
C GLY A 23 -3.44 21.80 6.76
N PRO A 24 -4.00 22.90 6.22
CA PRO A 24 -4.08 23.11 4.77
C PRO A 24 -2.74 23.02 4.04
N ASN A 25 -1.67 23.56 4.65
CA ASN A 25 -0.29 23.55 4.12
C ASN A 25 0.71 23.10 5.18
N GLU A 26 0.30 22.28 6.12
CA GLU A 26 1.13 21.86 7.25
C GLU A 26 1.12 20.35 7.40
N TYR A 27 2.30 19.78 7.48
CA TYR A 27 2.49 18.33 7.63
C TYR A 27 3.55 18.07 8.69
N TYR A 28 3.35 17.02 9.47
CA TYR A 28 4.41 16.43 10.28
C TYR A 28 5.04 15.28 9.51
N CYS A 29 6.36 15.15 9.62
CA CYS A 29 7.07 14.01 9.03
C CYS A 29 8.24 13.54 9.91
N THR A 30 8.65 12.30 9.67
CA THR A 30 9.83 11.72 10.31
C THR A 30 11.11 12.28 9.70
N PRO A 31 12.20 12.40 10.49
CA PRO A 31 13.50 12.87 10.02
C PRO A 31 14.23 11.80 9.19
N THR A 32 15.18 12.26 8.38
CA THR A 32 16.18 11.38 7.78
C THR A 32 17.21 10.92 8.81
N GLY A 33 17.78 9.73 8.62
CA GLY A 33 18.90 9.22 9.41
C GLY A 33 18.55 8.79 10.84
N VAL A 34 17.26 8.69 11.20
CA VAL A 34 16.80 8.26 12.52
C VAL A 34 15.98 6.98 12.41
N SER A 35 16.32 5.99 13.26
CA SER A 35 15.54 4.76 13.36
C SER A 35 14.14 5.03 13.89
N LYS A 36 13.14 4.47 13.22
CA LYS A 36 11.72 4.62 13.63
C LYS A 36 11.44 3.97 15.00
N GLY A 37 12.27 2.99 15.40
CA GLY A 37 12.17 2.32 16.68
C GLY A 37 12.67 3.15 17.86
N TYR A 38 13.46 4.21 17.62
CA TYR A 38 14.09 5.04 18.66
C TYR A 38 13.69 6.52 18.58
N MET A 39 12.64 6.81 17.79
CA MET A 39 12.15 8.18 17.67
C MET A 39 11.43 8.66 18.93
N THR A 40 11.68 9.93 19.26
CA THR A 40 10.96 10.68 20.28
C THR A 40 10.15 11.83 19.65
N PRO A 41 9.12 12.35 20.31
CA PRO A 41 8.26 13.41 19.75
C PRO A 41 9.01 14.67 19.28
N ASP A 42 10.09 15.04 19.96
CA ASP A 42 10.90 16.22 19.63
C ASP A 42 11.75 16.07 18.37
N MET A 43 11.82 14.84 17.81
CA MET A 43 12.46 14.56 16.53
C MET A 43 11.55 14.77 15.33
N ILE A 44 10.23 14.91 15.54
CA ILE A 44 9.27 15.12 14.47
C ILE A 44 9.47 16.51 13.87
N ILE A 45 9.34 16.60 12.55
CA ILE A 45 9.59 17.81 11.78
C ILE A 45 8.27 18.31 11.20
N LYS A 46 8.07 19.63 11.23
CA LYS A 46 6.98 20.28 10.53
C LYS A 46 7.47 20.79 9.18
N ILE A 47 6.72 20.50 8.12
CA ILE A 47 7.01 20.90 6.74
C ILE A 47 5.80 21.58 6.10
N ASP A 48 6.04 22.35 5.03
CA ASP A 48 5.01 22.91 4.17
C ASP A 48 4.56 21.94 3.06
N ALA A 49 3.62 22.37 2.22
CA ALA A 49 3.10 21.58 1.08
C ALA A 49 4.15 21.31 -0.02
N ASN A 50 5.28 21.99 -0.01
CA ASN A 50 6.41 21.75 -0.92
C ASN A 50 7.47 20.81 -0.30
N GLY A 51 7.26 20.38 0.95
CA GLY A 51 8.22 19.55 1.68
C GLY A 51 9.35 20.37 2.34
N ASN A 52 9.28 21.69 2.34
CA ASN A 52 10.26 22.54 2.99
C ASN A 52 10.03 22.53 4.50
N LYS A 53 11.12 22.46 5.26
CA LYS A 53 11.05 22.51 6.72
C LYS A 53 10.54 23.87 7.22
N ILE A 54 9.48 23.85 8.03
CA ILE A 54 8.96 25.02 8.75
C ILE A 54 9.52 25.05 10.18
N ASP A 55 9.55 23.86 10.85
CA ASP A 55 10.00 23.74 12.24
C ASP A 55 10.61 22.38 12.51
N GLY A 56 11.33 22.24 13.63
CA GLY A 56 12.01 21.02 14.07
C GLY A 56 13.53 21.11 13.95
N LYS A 57 14.22 20.28 14.75
CA LYS A 57 15.70 20.31 14.89
C LYS A 57 16.43 19.58 13.76
N LEU A 58 15.81 18.55 13.19
CA LEU A 58 16.42 17.64 12.23
C LEU A 58 16.07 18.01 10.77
N LYS A 59 16.52 17.20 9.81
CA LYS A 59 16.16 17.36 8.39
C LYS A 59 15.03 16.39 8.03
N PRO A 60 14.06 16.79 7.20
CA PRO A 60 13.04 15.92 6.67
C PRO A 60 13.64 14.71 5.93
N SER A 61 12.89 13.62 5.84
CA SER A 61 13.25 12.48 4.98
C SER A 61 13.49 12.94 3.53
N SER A 62 14.50 12.41 2.88
CA SER A 62 14.77 12.67 1.47
C SER A 62 13.67 12.16 0.52
N GLU A 63 12.85 11.23 1.00
CA GLU A 63 11.73 10.63 0.25
C GLU A 63 10.39 11.34 0.49
N ILE A 64 10.40 12.47 1.19
CA ILE A 64 9.18 13.24 1.44
C ILE A 64 8.46 13.67 0.15
N LYS A 65 9.18 13.78 -0.97
CA LYS A 65 8.61 14.08 -2.29
C LYS A 65 7.51 13.09 -2.69
N MET A 66 7.69 11.80 -2.38
CA MET A 66 6.71 10.75 -2.63
C MET A 66 5.42 10.99 -1.82
N HIS A 67 5.56 11.39 -0.54
CA HIS A 67 4.42 11.73 0.30
C HIS A 67 3.69 12.98 -0.19
N MET A 68 4.45 14.01 -0.58
CA MET A 68 3.85 15.25 -1.11
C MET A 68 3.08 15.00 -2.41
N ARG A 69 3.57 14.11 -3.29
CA ARG A 69 2.83 13.70 -4.48
C ARG A 69 1.48 13.07 -4.10
N VAL A 70 1.46 12.19 -3.09
CA VAL A 70 0.21 11.61 -2.61
C VAL A 70 -0.76 12.70 -2.14
N TYR A 71 -0.32 13.62 -1.31
CA TYR A 71 -1.20 14.69 -0.80
C TYR A 71 -1.69 15.65 -1.89
N GLN A 72 -0.89 15.88 -2.92
CA GLN A 72 -1.28 16.68 -4.08
C GLN A 72 -2.38 16.02 -4.92
N GLU A 73 -2.25 14.73 -5.16
CA GLU A 73 -3.15 13.94 -5.99
C GLU A 73 -4.39 13.43 -5.24
N ARG A 74 -4.30 13.32 -3.90
CA ARG A 74 -5.27 12.68 -3.03
C ARG A 74 -5.70 13.61 -1.89
N PRO A 75 -6.68 14.53 -2.13
CA PRO A 75 -7.20 15.43 -1.07
C PRO A 75 -7.80 14.69 0.13
N ASP A 76 -8.22 13.44 -0.06
CA ASP A 76 -8.74 12.54 0.97
C ASP A 76 -7.65 11.89 1.86
N ALA A 77 -6.38 11.98 1.45
CA ALA A 77 -5.25 11.45 2.20
C ALA A 77 -4.84 12.41 3.32
N ASN A 78 -4.74 11.89 4.55
CA ASN A 78 -4.22 12.62 5.70
C ASN A 78 -2.97 12.00 6.30
N ALA A 79 -2.59 10.78 5.87
CA ALA A 79 -1.37 10.12 6.32
C ALA A 79 -0.78 9.24 5.22
N VAL A 80 0.54 9.16 5.21
CA VAL A 80 1.31 8.30 4.32
C VAL A 80 2.37 7.58 5.13
N VAL A 81 2.48 6.27 4.94
CA VAL A 81 3.48 5.40 5.57
C VAL A 81 4.27 4.69 4.48
N HIS A 82 5.58 4.81 4.53
CA HIS A 82 6.50 4.04 3.71
C HIS A 82 7.38 3.17 4.61
N ALA A 83 7.49 1.89 4.26
CA ALA A 83 8.29 0.89 4.95
C ALA A 83 8.76 -0.19 3.97
N HIS A 84 9.62 -1.09 4.46
CA HIS A 84 10.15 -2.22 3.69
C HIS A 84 9.67 -3.55 4.31
N PRO A 85 8.36 -3.84 4.32
CA PRO A 85 7.86 -5.10 4.86
C PRO A 85 8.47 -6.28 4.10
N PRO A 86 9.13 -7.24 4.81
CA PRO A 86 10.09 -8.14 4.16
C PRO A 86 9.50 -9.02 3.06
N VAL A 87 8.32 -9.60 3.29
CA VAL A 87 7.76 -10.52 2.30
C VAL A 87 7.14 -9.75 1.14
N ALA A 88 6.41 -8.68 1.40
CA ALA A 88 5.87 -7.83 0.34
C ALA A 88 6.99 -7.22 -0.53
N THR A 89 8.09 -6.79 0.10
CA THR A 89 9.28 -6.32 -0.62
C THR A 89 9.91 -7.44 -1.46
N ALA A 90 9.99 -8.67 -0.93
CA ALA A 90 10.52 -9.81 -1.67
C ALA A 90 9.70 -10.13 -2.94
N PHE A 91 8.38 -9.94 -2.92
CA PHE A 91 7.55 -10.05 -4.12
C PHE A 91 8.02 -9.09 -5.22
N THR A 92 8.35 -7.85 -4.88
CA THR A 92 8.84 -6.87 -5.87
C THR A 92 10.20 -7.24 -6.44
N VAL A 93 11.10 -7.82 -5.62
CA VAL A 93 12.44 -8.28 -6.03
C VAL A 93 12.34 -9.51 -6.92
N ALA A 94 11.40 -10.41 -6.62
CA ALA A 94 11.14 -11.60 -7.41
C ALA A 94 10.38 -11.32 -8.73
N GLY A 95 9.87 -10.08 -8.91
CA GLY A 95 9.06 -9.73 -10.07
C GLY A 95 7.70 -10.44 -10.08
N VAL A 96 7.16 -10.77 -8.90
CA VAL A 96 5.87 -11.45 -8.73
C VAL A 96 4.84 -10.44 -8.24
N GLU A 97 3.72 -10.35 -8.93
CA GLU A 97 2.63 -9.45 -8.54
C GLU A 97 1.89 -9.95 -7.28
N LEU A 98 1.49 -9.01 -6.42
CA LEU A 98 0.64 -9.26 -5.26
C LEU A 98 -0.81 -8.89 -5.59
N ASP A 99 -1.37 -9.55 -6.58
CA ASP A 99 -2.66 -9.21 -7.17
C ASP A 99 -3.73 -10.30 -7.04
N GLN A 100 -3.42 -11.38 -6.33
CA GLN A 100 -4.32 -12.52 -6.13
C GLN A 100 -5.33 -12.25 -5.02
N TYR A 101 -6.57 -12.65 -5.26
CA TYR A 101 -7.68 -12.50 -4.32
C TYR A 101 -7.83 -13.77 -3.47
N ILE A 102 -7.07 -13.87 -2.37
CA ILE A 102 -6.99 -15.07 -1.54
C ILE A 102 -7.56 -14.93 -0.13
N LEU A 103 -7.69 -13.71 0.36
CA LEU A 103 -8.21 -13.41 1.71
C LEU A 103 -9.35 -12.41 1.65
N PRO A 104 -10.53 -12.73 2.22
CA PRO A 104 -11.65 -11.78 2.26
C PRO A 104 -11.30 -10.44 2.89
N GLU A 105 -10.52 -10.44 3.98
CA GLU A 105 -10.10 -9.25 4.69
C GLU A 105 -9.24 -8.34 3.80
N ALA A 106 -8.25 -8.91 3.12
CA ALA A 106 -7.41 -8.17 2.19
C ALA A 106 -8.22 -7.61 1.00
N ILE A 107 -9.18 -8.41 0.48
CA ILE A 107 -10.10 -7.96 -0.56
C ILE A 107 -10.95 -6.79 -0.10
N LEU A 108 -11.48 -6.85 1.13
CA LEU A 108 -12.33 -5.79 1.67
C LEU A 108 -11.55 -4.51 1.98
N THR A 109 -10.29 -4.61 2.35
CA THR A 109 -9.50 -3.48 2.87
C THR A 109 -8.59 -2.83 1.83
N ILE A 110 -7.80 -3.60 1.12
CA ILE A 110 -6.75 -3.11 0.20
C ILE A 110 -6.99 -3.47 -1.27
N GLY A 111 -7.72 -4.55 -1.54
CA GLY A 111 -7.84 -5.11 -2.89
C GLY A 111 -6.51 -5.67 -3.41
N ASN A 112 -6.26 -5.57 -4.71
CA ASN A 112 -4.96 -5.88 -5.26
C ASN A 112 -3.98 -4.72 -5.02
N VAL A 113 -2.71 -5.06 -4.81
CA VAL A 113 -1.64 -4.09 -4.54
C VAL A 113 -0.73 -4.01 -5.77
N PRO A 114 -0.74 -2.90 -6.52
CA PRO A 114 0.06 -2.77 -7.73
C PRO A 114 1.54 -2.60 -7.40
N THR A 115 2.41 -3.15 -8.25
CA THR A 115 3.85 -2.88 -8.22
C THR A 115 4.15 -1.71 -9.15
N CYS A 116 4.59 -0.59 -8.58
CA CYS A 116 5.04 0.58 -9.33
C CYS A 116 6.42 0.32 -9.94
N ASP A 117 6.71 0.92 -11.08
CA ASP A 117 8.02 0.81 -11.71
C ASP A 117 9.15 1.29 -10.80
N TYR A 118 10.35 0.76 -11.06
CA TYR A 118 11.54 1.19 -10.32
C TYR A 118 11.79 2.68 -10.51
N GLY A 119 12.08 3.37 -9.42
CA GLY A 119 12.52 4.76 -9.39
C GLY A 119 13.71 4.92 -8.46
N MET A 120 14.65 5.79 -8.83
CA MET A 120 15.79 6.15 -8.00
C MET A 120 15.32 6.85 -6.72
N PRO A 121 15.66 6.36 -5.53
CA PRO A 121 15.31 6.99 -4.26
C PRO A 121 15.73 8.46 -4.20
N SER A 122 14.95 9.28 -3.49
CA SER A 122 15.18 10.74 -3.33
C SER A 122 15.01 11.58 -4.59
N THR A 123 14.64 10.99 -5.74
CA THR A 123 14.31 11.71 -6.98
C THR A 123 12.80 11.87 -7.17
N MET A 124 12.36 12.34 -8.33
CA MET A 124 10.95 12.38 -8.70
C MET A 124 10.47 11.09 -9.39
N GLU A 125 11.35 10.15 -9.69
CA GLU A 125 11.01 8.91 -10.38
C GLU A 125 10.01 8.06 -9.58
N ILE A 126 10.23 7.91 -8.25
CA ILE A 126 9.26 7.17 -7.40
C ILE A 126 7.91 7.91 -7.33
N PRO A 127 7.82 9.22 -7.03
CA PRO A 127 6.57 9.96 -7.12
C PRO A 127 5.84 9.78 -8.45
N ASP A 128 6.54 9.79 -9.57
CA ASP A 128 5.95 9.68 -10.90
C ASP A 128 5.48 8.24 -11.20
N SER A 129 6.17 7.21 -10.70
CA SER A 129 5.77 5.80 -10.85
C SER A 129 4.44 5.46 -10.14
N LEU A 130 4.02 6.26 -9.17
CA LEU A 130 2.73 6.10 -8.49
C LEU A 130 1.54 6.53 -9.35
N MET A 131 1.75 7.45 -10.31
CA MET A 131 0.67 8.14 -11.02
C MET A 131 -0.35 7.23 -11.70
N PRO A 132 0.02 6.09 -12.33
CA PRO A 132 -0.96 5.18 -12.94
C PRO A 132 -1.97 4.59 -11.94
N TYR A 133 -1.61 4.54 -10.65
CA TYR A 133 -2.36 3.81 -9.62
C TYR A 133 -2.95 4.71 -8.54
N ILE A 134 -2.38 5.90 -8.32
CA ILE A 134 -2.59 6.76 -7.14
C ILE A 134 -4.05 7.13 -6.87
N GLN A 135 -4.87 7.24 -7.91
CA GLN A 135 -6.29 7.60 -7.78
C GLN A 135 -7.19 6.44 -7.34
N LYS A 136 -6.71 5.19 -7.44
CA LYS A 136 -7.54 4.01 -7.22
C LYS A 136 -7.08 3.13 -6.06
N HIS A 137 -5.87 3.33 -5.54
CA HIS A 137 -5.26 2.45 -4.54
C HIS A 137 -4.85 3.23 -3.30
N ASP A 138 -4.89 2.56 -2.15
CA ASP A 138 -4.33 3.04 -0.87
C ASP A 138 -3.06 2.28 -0.47
N ALA A 139 -2.65 1.28 -1.25
CA ALA A 139 -1.43 0.51 -1.06
C ALA A 139 -0.70 0.32 -2.39
N PHE A 140 0.61 0.43 -2.36
CA PHE A 140 1.50 0.31 -3.52
C PHE A 140 2.75 -0.45 -3.12
N LEU A 141 3.21 -1.34 -3.98
CA LEU A 141 4.55 -1.89 -3.92
C LEU A 141 5.47 -1.04 -4.80
N LEU A 142 6.67 -0.79 -4.31
CA LEU A 142 7.72 -0.06 -5.02
C LEU A 142 8.78 -1.07 -5.45
N LYS A 143 8.99 -1.23 -6.75
CA LYS A 143 9.88 -2.25 -7.32
C LYS A 143 11.29 -2.17 -6.72
N ASN A 144 11.79 -3.31 -6.18
CA ASN A 144 13.09 -3.44 -5.53
C ASN A 144 13.32 -2.47 -4.36
N HIS A 145 12.24 -2.02 -3.69
CA HIS A 145 12.37 -1.00 -2.65
C HIS A 145 11.53 -1.33 -1.41
N GLY A 146 10.21 -1.31 -1.51
CA GLY A 146 9.35 -1.51 -0.35
C GLY A 146 7.88 -1.30 -0.67
N ALA A 147 7.13 -0.77 0.29
CA ALA A 147 5.71 -0.47 0.14
C ALA A 147 5.38 0.96 0.60
N LEU A 148 4.34 1.54 0.00
CA LEU A 148 3.75 2.82 0.39
C LEU A 148 2.27 2.61 0.67
N THR A 149 1.78 3.16 1.78
CA THR A 149 0.36 3.10 2.13
C THR A 149 -0.19 4.46 2.50
N VAL A 150 -1.47 4.66 2.20
CA VAL A 150 -2.19 5.91 2.34
C VAL A 150 -3.40 5.69 3.24
N GLY A 151 -3.72 6.67 4.06
CA GLY A 151 -4.91 6.62 4.91
C GLY A 151 -5.48 8.01 5.19
N ASN A 152 -6.77 8.03 5.53
CA ASN A 152 -7.43 9.21 6.08
C ASN A 152 -7.05 9.47 7.55
N THR A 153 -6.38 8.53 8.18
CA THR A 153 -5.72 8.64 9.48
C THR A 153 -4.39 7.90 9.48
N LEU A 154 -3.49 8.25 10.40
CA LEU A 154 -2.20 7.58 10.53
C LEU A 154 -2.33 6.09 10.89
N LEU A 155 -3.28 5.76 11.75
CA LEU A 155 -3.54 4.35 12.11
C LEU A 155 -4.06 3.57 10.90
N ARG A 156 -4.93 4.16 10.07
CA ARG A 156 -5.40 3.50 8.87
C ARG A 156 -4.27 3.20 7.90
N ALA A 157 -3.37 4.16 7.65
CA ALA A 157 -2.22 3.93 6.80
C ALA A 157 -1.28 2.84 7.36
N CYS A 158 -1.10 2.79 8.70
CA CYS A 158 -0.32 1.76 9.38
C CYS A 158 -0.97 0.37 9.23
N PHE A 159 -2.26 0.23 9.52
CA PHE A 159 -2.98 -1.04 9.38
C PHE A 159 -3.01 -1.53 7.92
N THR A 160 -3.10 -0.61 6.96
CA THR A 160 -2.96 -0.96 5.54
C THR A 160 -1.57 -1.54 5.25
N MET A 161 -0.49 -1.03 5.87
CA MET A 161 0.86 -1.58 5.74
C MET A 161 0.97 -2.99 6.34
N GLU A 162 0.36 -3.20 7.51
CA GLU A 162 0.31 -4.53 8.13
C GLU A 162 -0.45 -5.53 7.25
N GLU A 163 -1.58 -5.11 6.68
CA GLU A 163 -2.40 -5.92 5.79
C GLU A 163 -1.66 -6.31 4.50
N VAL A 164 -0.90 -5.39 3.91
CA VAL A 164 -0.05 -5.67 2.74
C VAL A 164 0.96 -6.78 3.05
N GLU A 165 1.68 -6.67 4.15
CA GLU A 165 2.66 -7.70 4.54
C GLU A 165 1.99 -9.02 4.90
N PHE A 166 0.86 -8.98 5.62
CA PHE A 166 0.15 -10.21 5.99
C PHE A 166 -0.36 -10.95 4.76
N ASN A 167 -0.97 -10.23 3.81
CA ASN A 167 -1.41 -10.82 2.54
C ASN A 167 -0.25 -11.41 1.74
N ALA A 168 0.90 -10.71 1.70
CA ALA A 168 2.11 -11.22 1.04
C ALA A 168 2.63 -12.51 1.71
N LYS A 169 2.65 -12.56 3.06
CA LYS A 169 3.05 -13.76 3.81
C LYS A 169 2.16 -14.96 3.51
N ILE A 170 0.85 -14.78 3.53
CA ILE A 170 -0.09 -15.86 3.23
C ILE A 170 0.09 -16.32 1.78
N ASN A 171 0.25 -15.41 0.84
CA ASN A 171 0.51 -15.73 -0.56
C ASN A 171 1.80 -16.55 -0.72
N LEU A 172 2.90 -16.14 -0.05
CA LEU A 172 4.16 -16.88 -0.04
C LEU A 172 3.99 -18.31 0.51
N TYR A 173 3.34 -18.43 1.68
CA TYR A 173 3.13 -19.77 2.30
C TYR A 173 2.22 -20.64 1.47
N ALA A 174 1.15 -20.10 0.90
CA ALA A 174 0.28 -20.83 0.00
C ALA A 174 1.04 -21.38 -1.22
N ARG A 175 1.92 -20.56 -1.83
CA ARG A 175 2.79 -20.99 -2.93
C ARG A 175 3.77 -22.10 -2.50
N GLN A 176 4.36 -21.98 -1.31
CA GLN A 176 5.27 -23.01 -0.78
C GLN A 176 4.55 -24.33 -0.48
N ILE A 177 3.39 -24.27 0.16
CA ILE A 177 2.56 -25.45 0.45
C ILE A 177 2.06 -26.07 -0.87
N GLY A 178 1.60 -25.25 -1.80
CA GLY A 178 1.08 -25.70 -3.09
C GLY A 178 2.14 -26.24 -4.05
N ALA A 179 3.43 -25.90 -3.87
CA ALA A 179 4.53 -26.39 -4.72
C ALA A 179 4.65 -27.91 -4.72
N GLY A 180 4.20 -28.58 -3.65
CA GLY A 180 4.07 -30.04 -3.58
C GLY A 180 2.76 -30.61 -4.14
N ALA A 181 1.77 -29.76 -4.47
CA ALA A 181 0.42 -30.11 -4.86
C ALA A 181 -0.06 -29.31 -6.08
N ASN A 182 0.58 -29.46 -7.23
CA ASN A 182 0.23 -28.82 -8.51
C ASN A 182 0.32 -27.28 -8.56
N SER A 183 0.98 -26.62 -7.61
CA SER A 183 1.38 -25.20 -7.62
C SER A 183 0.26 -24.15 -7.88
N ARG A 184 -1.01 -24.51 -7.77
CA ARG A 184 -2.11 -23.57 -7.99
C ARG A 184 -2.54 -22.95 -6.66
N ILE A 185 -2.61 -21.62 -6.63
CA ILE A 185 -3.31 -20.89 -5.56
C ILE A 185 -4.81 -20.94 -5.87
N ASP A 186 -5.60 -21.31 -4.87
CA ASP A 186 -7.05 -21.28 -4.97
C ASP A 186 -7.54 -19.86 -4.63
N GLU A 187 -7.91 -19.14 -5.65
CA GLU A 187 -8.41 -17.76 -5.52
C GLU A 187 -9.91 -17.76 -5.26
N ILE A 188 -10.37 -16.75 -4.54
CA ILE A 188 -11.79 -16.50 -4.31
C ILE A 188 -12.46 -16.19 -5.67
N SER A 189 -13.55 -16.89 -5.95
CA SER A 189 -14.25 -16.77 -7.24
C SER A 189 -14.75 -15.34 -7.50
N CYS A 190 -14.88 -14.97 -8.78
CA CYS A 190 -15.41 -13.64 -9.16
C CYS A 190 -16.79 -13.36 -8.56
N HIS A 191 -17.64 -14.38 -8.44
CA HIS A 191 -18.95 -14.24 -7.80
C HIS A 191 -18.82 -13.82 -6.31
N GLU A 192 -17.94 -14.48 -5.57
CA GLU A 192 -17.70 -14.12 -4.18
C GLU A 192 -16.98 -12.75 -4.04
N LEU A 193 -16.14 -12.38 -5.00
CA LEU A 193 -15.52 -11.04 -5.05
C LEU A 193 -16.59 -9.95 -5.17
N GLU A 194 -17.58 -10.12 -6.04
CA GLU A 194 -18.70 -9.15 -6.16
C GLU A 194 -19.46 -9.03 -4.85
N ARG A 195 -19.77 -10.14 -4.19
CA ARG A 195 -20.42 -10.14 -2.87
C ARG A 195 -19.59 -9.42 -1.82
N LEU A 196 -18.26 -9.61 -1.82
CA LEU A 196 -17.35 -8.89 -0.93
C LEU A 196 -17.32 -7.39 -1.24
N MET A 197 -17.35 -6.98 -2.52
CA MET A 197 -17.44 -5.56 -2.88
C MET A 197 -18.76 -4.92 -2.41
N GLU A 198 -19.88 -5.63 -2.53
CA GLU A 198 -21.15 -5.17 -1.98
C GLU A 198 -21.10 -5.05 -0.44
N LEU A 199 -20.49 -6.04 0.22
CA LEU A 199 -20.29 -6.01 1.68
C LEU A 199 -19.41 -4.81 2.08
N ARG A 200 -18.29 -4.57 1.39
CA ARG A 200 -17.45 -3.38 1.61
C ARG A 200 -18.27 -2.09 1.54
N LYS A 201 -19.12 -1.96 0.52
CA LYS A 201 -19.99 -0.80 0.33
C LYS A 201 -21.00 -0.67 1.49
N LYS A 202 -21.63 -1.77 1.90
CA LYS A 202 -22.57 -1.79 3.04
C LYS A 202 -21.90 -1.42 4.37
N MET A 203 -20.65 -1.85 4.57
CA MET A 203 -19.85 -1.52 5.75
C MET A 203 -19.34 -0.07 5.75
N GLY A 204 -19.45 0.64 4.65
CA GLY A 204 -18.91 2.01 4.52
C GLY A 204 -17.40 2.10 4.73
N LEU A 205 -16.65 1.06 4.35
CA LEU A 205 -15.20 1.04 4.58
C LEU A 205 -14.52 2.19 3.81
N PRO A 206 -13.71 3.00 4.52
CA PRO A 206 -13.06 4.17 3.92
C PRO A 206 -11.93 3.75 2.96
N GLY A 207 -11.46 4.74 2.19
CA GLY A 207 -10.29 4.63 1.35
C GLY A 207 -10.59 4.21 -0.08
N LYS A 208 -9.56 4.29 -0.92
CA LYS A 208 -9.64 3.88 -2.33
C LYS A 208 -9.54 2.36 -2.43
N HIS A 209 -10.20 1.85 -3.44
CA HIS A 209 -10.18 0.42 -3.74
C HIS A 209 -10.27 0.21 -5.24
N PRO A 210 -9.38 -0.59 -5.83
CA PRO A 210 -9.29 -0.78 -7.28
C PRO A 210 -10.49 -1.53 -7.88
N GLY A 211 -11.34 -2.12 -7.06
CA GLY A 211 -12.38 -3.03 -7.52
C GLY A 211 -11.84 -4.42 -7.86
N CYS A 212 -12.65 -5.22 -8.52
CA CYS A 212 -12.23 -6.54 -9.00
C CYS A 212 -11.40 -6.40 -10.29
N LYS A 213 -10.18 -6.94 -10.30
CA LYS A 213 -9.29 -6.96 -11.47
C LYS A 213 -9.57 -8.17 -12.38
N SER A 214 -10.31 -9.14 -11.90
CA SER A 214 -10.21 -10.54 -12.29
C SER A 214 -11.09 -10.99 -13.45
N CYS A 215 -11.83 -10.13 -14.13
CA CYS A 215 -12.49 -10.56 -15.37
C CYS A 215 -11.78 -9.92 -16.57
N PRO A 216 -10.95 -10.64 -17.33
CA PRO A 216 -10.36 -10.10 -18.56
C PRO A 216 -11.41 -9.67 -19.57
N ASP A 217 -12.61 -10.19 -19.44
CA ASP A 217 -13.75 -9.89 -20.32
C ASP A 217 -14.73 -8.86 -19.71
N LYS A 218 -14.40 -8.21 -18.59
CA LYS A 218 -15.27 -7.22 -17.92
C LYS A 218 -15.65 -6.10 -18.89
N GLY A 219 -16.94 -5.98 -19.17
CA GLY A 219 -17.48 -4.99 -20.10
C GLY A 219 -17.60 -5.48 -21.55
N THR A 220 -17.27 -6.74 -21.86
CA THR A 220 -17.53 -7.37 -23.15
C THR A 220 -18.72 -8.34 -23.05
N SER A 221 -19.27 -8.73 -24.21
CA SER A 221 -20.33 -9.75 -24.28
C SER A 221 -19.89 -11.16 -23.81
N LYS A 222 -18.61 -11.35 -23.53
CA LYS A 222 -18.03 -12.59 -22.97
C LYS A 222 -17.98 -12.59 -21.45
N CYS A 223 -18.16 -11.43 -20.79
CA CYS A 223 -18.18 -11.33 -19.35
C CYS A 223 -19.48 -11.92 -18.79
N LYS A 224 -19.40 -13.12 -18.27
CA LYS A 224 -20.54 -13.80 -17.62
C LYS A 224 -20.87 -13.26 -16.24
N CYS A 225 -20.11 -12.28 -15.75
CA CYS A 225 -20.38 -11.62 -14.46
C CYS A 225 -21.64 -10.77 -14.46
N ALA A 226 -22.13 -10.33 -15.64
CA ALA A 226 -23.35 -9.54 -15.76
C ALA A 226 -24.64 -10.34 -15.42
N ASP A 227 -24.57 -11.66 -15.51
CA ASP A 227 -25.73 -12.55 -15.31
C ASP A 227 -25.67 -13.31 -13.95
N GLY A 228 -24.81 -12.88 -13.00
CA GLY A 228 -24.68 -13.52 -11.68
C GLY A 228 -24.03 -14.92 -11.68
N LYS A 229 -23.45 -15.33 -12.82
CA LYS A 229 -22.73 -16.61 -12.96
C LYS A 229 -21.35 -16.32 -13.54
N CYS A 230 -20.38 -16.09 -12.68
CA CYS A 230 -19.00 -15.99 -13.11
C CYS A 230 -18.36 -17.39 -13.17
N ASP A 231 -18.22 -17.92 -14.38
CA ASP A 231 -17.50 -19.15 -14.67
C ASP A 231 -16.16 -18.77 -15.30
N CYS A 232 -15.33 -18.07 -14.52
CA CYS A 232 -13.96 -17.70 -14.92
C CYS A 232 -12.98 -18.83 -14.53
N THR A 233 -13.36 -20.07 -14.83
CA THR A 233 -12.44 -21.22 -14.78
C THR A 233 -11.81 -21.42 -16.16
N SER A 234 -10.68 -20.79 -16.39
CA SER A 234 -9.67 -21.28 -17.36
C SER A 234 -8.33 -20.63 -17.07
#